data_deb9ef799f4997c205627ad9b71141d5
#
_entry.id   deb9ef799f4997c205627ad9b71141d5
#
_cell.length_a   1.000
_cell.length_b   1.000
_cell.length_c   1.000
_cell.angle_alpha   90.00
_cell.angle_beta   90.00
_cell.angle_gamma   90.00
#
_symmetry.space_group_name_H-M   'P 1'
#
loop_
_entity.id
_entity.type
_entity.pdbx_description
1 polymer ?
#
loop_
_entity_poly.entity_id
_entity_poly.type
_entity_poly.pdbx_seq_one_letter_code
_entity_poly.pdbx_strand_id
1 'polypeptide(L)'
;VIELHAFDDQRAQSDALAKAVGDALHASLAAQAAATGTPTTGTPTTSPRPAVLAVSGGSSPRPFLQTLSTQSFDWSRIAVTLVDDRWVPETDSASNSQLVHATLLQNAAKDATFWPLVDTAQDLHAHVAALNADARFSVVPDVAILGMGEDGHTASIFADAPEWDHAITTAERFVAVHPGSAPHARVSWSLSALKEVKHLFLLIAGPRKMDVLNAAAASLQKNAISQLANDKGVRLDVYWCAN
;
A
#
# COMPACT_ATOMS: atom_id res chain seq x y z
N VAL A 1 12.85 -3.65 -11.16
CA VAL A 1 12.28 -4.23 -12.41
C VAL A 1 10.82 -3.84 -12.51
N ILE A 2 10.39 -3.28 -13.67
CA ILE A 2 8.97 -2.98 -13.94
C ILE A 2 8.40 -4.09 -14.82
N GLU A 3 7.25 -4.63 -14.41
CA GLU A 3 6.44 -5.56 -15.21
C GLU A 3 5.09 -4.93 -15.50
N LEU A 4 4.81 -4.66 -16.80
CA LEU A 4 3.60 -3.97 -17.23
C LEU A 4 2.52 -4.97 -17.63
N HIS A 5 1.34 -4.85 -17.02
CA HIS A 5 0.10 -5.53 -17.36
C HIS A 5 -0.89 -4.48 -17.89
N ALA A 6 -1.18 -4.50 -19.19
CA ALA A 6 -2.06 -3.56 -19.85
C ALA A 6 -3.43 -4.19 -20.12
N PHE A 7 -4.50 -3.41 -19.91
CA PHE A 7 -5.88 -3.84 -20.04
C PHE A 7 -6.69 -2.84 -20.87
N ASP A 8 -7.70 -3.34 -21.56
CA ASP A 8 -8.57 -2.52 -22.42
C ASP A 8 -9.45 -1.57 -21.60
N ASP A 9 -9.87 -2.01 -20.40
CA ASP A 9 -10.74 -1.23 -19.53
C ASP A 9 -10.45 -1.47 -18.04
N GLN A 10 -11.04 -0.60 -17.20
CA GLN A 10 -10.88 -0.60 -15.75
C GLN A 10 -11.43 -1.88 -15.09
N ARG A 11 -12.46 -2.51 -15.67
CA ARG A 11 -13.03 -3.73 -15.11
C ARG A 11 -12.05 -4.90 -15.26
N ALA A 12 -11.53 -5.12 -16.47
CA ALA A 12 -10.53 -6.14 -16.72
C ALA A 12 -9.27 -5.94 -15.86
N GLN A 13 -8.82 -4.68 -15.73
CA GLN A 13 -7.72 -4.31 -14.84
C GLN A 13 -8.02 -4.68 -13.37
N SER A 14 -9.20 -4.31 -12.87
CA SER A 14 -9.60 -4.57 -11.48
C SER A 14 -9.71 -6.06 -11.18
N ASP A 15 -10.29 -6.84 -12.08
CA ASP A 15 -10.45 -8.29 -11.96
C ASP A 15 -9.08 -8.99 -11.94
N ALA A 16 -8.18 -8.60 -12.85
CA ALA A 16 -6.84 -9.15 -12.91
C ALA A 16 -5.99 -8.80 -11.68
N LEU A 17 -6.04 -7.54 -11.23
CA LEU A 17 -5.32 -7.12 -10.02
C LEU A 17 -5.87 -7.80 -8.77
N ALA A 18 -7.20 -7.92 -8.62
CA ALA A 18 -7.80 -8.61 -7.49
C ALA A 18 -7.36 -10.07 -7.40
N LYS A 19 -7.29 -10.75 -8.57
CA LYS A 19 -6.74 -12.11 -8.63
C LYS A 19 -5.28 -12.16 -8.21
N ALA A 20 -4.43 -11.29 -8.76
CA ALA A 20 -2.99 -11.27 -8.44
C ALA A 20 -2.73 -10.98 -6.95
N VAL A 21 -3.48 -10.05 -6.36
CA VAL A 21 -3.43 -9.75 -4.92
C VAL A 21 -3.85 -10.95 -4.09
N GLY A 22 -4.94 -11.63 -4.46
CA GLY A 22 -5.40 -12.86 -3.80
C GLY A 22 -4.35 -13.96 -3.85
N ASP A 23 -3.72 -14.19 -5.02
CA ASP A 23 -2.66 -15.17 -5.20
C ASP A 23 -1.42 -14.83 -4.32
N ALA A 24 -1.03 -13.55 -4.25
CA ALA A 24 0.07 -13.07 -3.42
C ALA A 24 -0.19 -13.25 -1.92
N LEU A 25 -1.41 -12.93 -1.45
CA LEU A 25 -1.81 -13.14 -0.06
C LEU A 25 -1.83 -14.63 0.30
N HIS A 26 -2.36 -15.48 -0.57
CA HIS A 26 -2.31 -16.93 -0.41
C HIS A 26 -0.86 -17.46 -0.28
N ALA A 27 0.02 -17.00 -1.17
CA ALA A 27 1.42 -17.38 -1.12
C ALA A 27 2.10 -16.96 0.19
N SER A 28 1.79 -15.75 0.69
CA SER A 28 2.31 -15.26 1.97
C SER A 28 1.83 -16.08 3.15
N LEU A 29 0.54 -16.43 3.19
CA LEU A 29 -0.02 -17.29 4.25
C LEU A 29 0.56 -18.71 4.21
N ALA A 30 0.75 -19.27 3.02
CA ALA A 30 1.38 -20.58 2.85
C ALA A 30 2.82 -20.61 3.31
N ALA A 31 3.61 -19.57 2.97
CA ALA A 31 5.00 -19.44 3.41
C ALA A 31 5.12 -19.32 4.94
N GLN A 32 4.20 -18.58 5.58
CA GLN A 32 4.17 -18.48 7.05
C GLN A 32 3.83 -19.83 7.71
N ALA A 33 2.87 -20.59 7.15
CA ALA A 33 2.50 -21.91 7.64
C ALA A 33 3.69 -22.91 7.53
N ALA A 34 4.42 -22.86 6.42
CA ALA A 34 5.61 -23.68 6.22
C ALA A 34 6.75 -23.36 7.20
N ALA A 35 6.93 -22.07 7.54
CA ALA A 35 7.94 -21.63 8.50
C ALA A 35 7.63 -22.07 9.95
N THR A 36 6.36 -22.26 10.29
CA THR A 36 5.93 -22.74 11.63
C THR A 36 5.84 -24.26 11.74
N GLY A 37 6.00 -25.00 10.63
CA GLY A 37 5.71 -26.43 10.48
C GLY A 37 6.82 -27.42 10.82
N THR A 38 7.83 -27.10 11.63
CA THR A 38 8.74 -28.09 12.20
C THR A 38 8.35 -28.34 13.66
N PRO A 39 7.71 -29.49 14.01
CA PRO A 39 7.42 -29.80 15.40
C PRO A 39 8.71 -30.27 16.08
N THR A 40 9.47 -29.37 16.63
CA THR A 40 10.28 -29.67 17.80
C THR A 40 9.33 -29.60 18.99
N THR A 41 9.24 -30.67 19.74
CA THR A 41 8.47 -30.94 20.96
C THR A 41 8.27 -29.68 21.84
N GLY A 42 7.28 -28.87 21.54
CA GLY A 42 6.86 -27.71 22.31
C GLY A 42 5.60 -27.13 21.67
N THR A 43 4.57 -26.88 22.49
CA THR A 43 3.33 -26.25 22.05
C THR A 43 3.67 -24.92 21.38
N PRO A 44 3.22 -24.66 20.12
CA PRO A 44 3.41 -23.34 19.51
C PRO A 44 2.69 -22.30 20.34
N THR A 45 3.41 -21.41 21.01
CA THR A 45 2.86 -20.40 21.91
C THR A 45 2.50 -19.10 21.21
N THR A 46 2.67 -19.02 19.88
CA THR A 46 2.32 -17.82 19.10
C THR A 46 1.41 -18.19 17.95
N SER A 47 0.22 -17.59 17.91
CA SER A 47 -0.63 -17.63 16.74
C SER A 47 0.14 -17.06 15.54
N PRO A 48 0.03 -17.66 14.33
CA PRO A 48 0.68 -17.12 13.15
C PRO A 48 0.19 -15.69 12.90
N ARG A 49 1.12 -14.77 12.55
CA ARG A 49 0.73 -13.39 12.21
C ARG A 49 -0.21 -13.37 11.01
N PRO A 50 -1.11 -12.40 10.90
CA PRO A 50 -1.89 -12.24 9.68
C PRO A 50 -0.97 -11.86 8.50
N ALA A 51 -1.38 -12.17 7.28
CA ALA A 51 -0.78 -11.54 6.10
C ALA A 51 -1.29 -10.09 6.02
N VAL A 52 -0.40 -9.15 5.72
CA VAL A 52 -0.70 -7.73 5.74
C VAL A 52 -0.84 -7.20 4.32
N LEU A 53 -1.99 -6.59 4.04
CA LEU A 53 -2.33 -5.93 2.80
C LEU A 53 -2.41 -4.42 3.02
N ALA A 54 -1.54 -3.65 2.37
CA ALA A 54 -1.61 -2.19 2.36
C ALA A 54 -2.22 -1.69 1.05
N VAL A 55 -3.21 -0.79 1.14
CA VAL A 55 -3.91 -0.27 -0.05
C VAL A 55 -3.86 1.25 -0.10
N SER A 56 -3.86 1.79 -1.33
CA SER A 56 -3.99 3.23 -1.57
C SER A 56 -5.44 3.68 -1.53
N GLY A 57 -5.63 4.96 -1.23
CA GLY A 57 -6.90 5.67 -1.36
C GLY A 57 -7.07 6.37 -2.71
N GLY A 58 -8.11 7.18 -2.80
CA GLY A 58 -8.48 7.95 -3.98
C GLY A 58 -9.59 7.29 -4.81
N SER A 59 -9.92 7.89 -5.95
CA SER A 59 -11.01 7.39 -6.82
C SER A 59 -10.59 6.19 -7.67
N SER A 60 -9.34 6.16 -8.13
CA SER A 60 -8.83 5.10 -9.03
C SER A 60 -8.88 3.69 -8.45
N PRO A 61 -8.53 3.42 -7.17
CA PRO A 61 -8.57 2.08 -6.63
C PRO A 61 -9.98 1.60 -6.23
N ARG A 62 -10.99 2.49 -6.19
CA ARG A 62 -12.35 2.13 -5.73
C ARG A 62 -12.93 0.89 -6.44
N PRO A 63 -12.95 0.77 -7.79
CA PRO A 63 -13.48 -0.42 -8.46
C PRO A 63 -12.70 -1.68 -8.12
N PHE A 64 -11.37 -1.60 -8.07
CA PHE A 64 -10.52 -2.70 -7.64
C PHE A 64 -10.82 -3.15 -6.21
N LEU A 65 -10.93 -2.22 -5.24
CA LEU A 65 -11.25 -2.54 -3.84
C LEU A 65 -12.61 -3.23 -3.71
N GLN A 66 -13.60 -2.78 -4.47
CA GLN A 66 -14.92 -3.42 -4.53
C GLN A 66 -14.83 -4.85 -5.09
N THR A 67 -14.10 -5.05 -6.20
CA THR A 67 -13.87 -6.39 -6.76
C THR A 67 -13.13 -7.28 -5.77
N LEU A 68 -12.07 -6.79 -5.14
CA LEU A 68 -11.29 -7.53 -4.15
C LEU A 68 -12.14 -7.95 -2.95
N SER A 69 -13.09 -7.11 -2.50
CA SER A 69 -13.99 -7.41 -1.38
C SER A 69 -14.82 -8.66 -1.56
N THR A 70 -15.06 -9.07 -2.80
CA THR A 70 -15.87 -10.26 -3.15
C THR A 70 -15.05 -11.53 -3.32
N GLN A 71 -13.73 -11.45 -3.30
CA GLN A 71 -12.86 -12.60 -3.46
C GLN A 71 -13.00 -13.56 -2.28
N SER A 72 -13.13 -14.85 -2.59
CA SER A 72 -13.32 -15.90 -1.58
C SER A 72 -11.98 -16.44 -1.11
N PHE A 73 -11.50 -15.96 0.02
CA PHE A 73 -10.40 -16.54 0.79
C PHE A 73 -10.56 -16.22 2.29
N ASP A 74 -9.71 -16.77 3.13
CA ASP A 74 -9.80 -16.61 4.58
C ASP A 74 -9.37 -15.20 5.01
N TRP A 75 -10.28 -14.25 4.92
CA TRP A 75 -10.07 -12.86 5.32
C TRP A 75 -9.79 -12.69 6.81
N SER A 76 -10.19 -13.63 7.66
CA SER A 76 -9.91 -13.59 9.10
C SER A 76 -8.40 -13.67 9.40
N ARG A 77 -7.60 -14.13 8.43
CA ARG A 77 -6.14 -14.19 8.49
C ARG A 77 -5.45 -13.01 7.82
N ILE A 78 -6.20 -12.02 7.36
CA ILE A 78 -5.68 -10.83 6.68
C ILE A 78 -5.83 -9.61 7.59
N ALA A 79 -4.76 -8.84 7.72
CA ALA A 79 -4.81 -7.48 8.25
C ALA A 79 -4.72 -6.50 7.07
N VAL A 80 -5.71 -5.62 6.97
CA VAL A 80 -5.74 -4.54 5.97
C VAL A 80 -5.22 -3.27 6.63
N THR A 81 -4.34 -2.57 5.95
CA THR A 81 -3.87 -1.23 6.32
C THR A 81 -3.79 -0.35 5.08
N LEU A 82 -3.27 0.85 5.22
CA LEU A 82 -3.13 1.83 4.16
C LEU A 82 -1.66 2.04 3.80
N VAL A 83 -1.37 2.48 2.56
CA VAL A 83 -0.02 2.93 2.20
C VAL A 83 0.24 4.35 2.71
N ASP A 84 -0.81 5.15 2.86
CA ASP A 84 -0.83 6.48 3.46
C ASP A 84 -2.25 6.88 3.85
N ASP A 85 -2.40 7.85 4.73
CA ASP A 85 -3.69 8.50 4.98
C ASP A 85 -3.50 9.98 5.28
N ARG A 86 -4.56 10.75 5.07
CA ARG A 86 -4.62 12.17 5.37
C ARG A 86 -4.87 12.35 6.87
N TRP A 87 -4.21 13.32 7.48
CA TRP A 87 -4.37 13.63 8.90
C TRP A 87 -5.71 14.32 9.15
N VAL A 88 -6.80 13.57 9.01
CA VAL A 88 -8.19 13.97 9.18
C VAL A 88 -8.95 12.88 9.93
N PRO A 89 -10.07 13.20 10.60
CA PRO A 89 -10.94 12.17 11.21
C PRO A 89 -11.44 11.19 10.15
N GLU A 90 -11.69 9.95 10.53
CA GLU A 90 -12.22 8.92 9.61
C GLU A 90 -13.56 9.30 8.98
N THR A 91 -14.33 10.17 9.65
CA THR A 91 -15.61 10.70 9.11
C THR A 91 -15.43 11.71 7.98
N ASP A 92 -14.21 12.22 7.75
CA ASP A 92 -13.92 13.15 6.67
C ASP A 92 -13.82 12.41 5.33
N SER A 93 -14.38 13.02 4.29
CA SER A 93 -14.36 12.45 2.93
C SER A 93 -12.95 12.31 2.33
N ALA A 94 -11.95 13.01 2.89
CA ALA A 94 -10.55 12.88 2.52
C ALA A 94 -9.87 11.67 3.16
N SER A 95 -10.48 10.99 4.15
CA SER A 95 -9.92 9.82 4.82
C SER A 95 -9.87 8.60 3.89
N ASN A 96 -8.69 8.00 3.78
CA ASN A 96 -8.52 6.72 3.09
C ASN A 96 -9.10 5.56 3.93
N SER A 97 -9.09 5.68 5.26
CA SER A 97 -9.77 4.71 6.15
C SER A 97 -11.26 4.63 5.84
N GLN A 98 -11.94 5.79 5.70
CA GLN A 98 -13.36 5.84 5.30
C GLN A 98 -13.58 5.11 3.97
N LEU A 99 -12.73 5.36 2.96
CA LEU A 99 -12.83 4.71 1.66
C LEU A 99 -12.72 3.19 1.77
N VAL A 100 -11.75 2.69 2.54
CA VAL A 100 -11.52 1.25 2.72
C VAL A 100 -12.71 0.59 3.41
N HIS A 101 -13.26 1.21 4.45
CA HIS A 101 -14.47 0.71 5.10
C HIS A 101 -15.67 0.68 4.15
N ALA A 102 -15.83 1.68 3.28
CA ALA A 102 -16.93 1.77 2.33
C ALA A 102 -16.79 0.86 1.09
N THR A 103 -15.61 0.32 0.81
CA THR A 103 -15.34 -0.41 -0.43
C THR A 103 -14.77 -1.81 -0.23
N LEU A 104 -13.66 -1.93 0.51
CA LEU A 104 -12.95 -3.20 0.69
C LEU A 104 -13.51 -4.03 1.85
N LEU A 105 -13.72 -3.40 3.03
CA LEU A 105 -14.18 -4.11 4.24
C LEU A 105 -15.68 -4.38 4.20
N GLN A 106 -16.12 -4.94 3.08
CA GLN A 106 -17.48 -5.31 2.73
C GLN A 106 -17.50 -6.79 2.26
N ASN A 107 -18.65 -7.31 2.00
CA ASN A 107 -18.84 -8.66 1.42
C ASN A 107 -18.02 -9.73 2.17
N ALA A 108 -17.20 -10.49 1.45
CA ALA A 108 -16.32 -11.52 2.04
C ALA A 108 -15.19 -10.91 2.89
N ALA A 109 -14.69 -9.73 2.53
CA ALA A 109 -13.58 -9.08 3.21
C ALA A 109 -13.94 -8.38 4.54
N LYS A 110 -15.22 -8.38 4.94
CA LYS A 110 -15.68 -7.83 6.24
C LYS A 110 -15.01 -8.47 7.45
N ASP A 111 -14.51 -9.70 7.30
CA ASP A 111 -13.89 -10.47 8.39
C ASP A 111 -12.39 -10.14 8.55
N ALA A 112 -11.80 -9.31 7.68
CA ALA A 112 -10.43 -8.83 7.82
C ALA A 112 -10.29 -7.87 9.01
N THR A 113 -9.12 -7.90 9.65
CA THR A 113 -8.78 -6.91 10.66
C THR A 113 -8.28 -5.64 9.98
N PHE A 114 -8.75 -4.47 10.41
CA PHE A 114 -8.24 -3.18 9.90
C PHE A 114 -7.27 -2.52 10.88
N TRP A 115 -6.13 -2.06 10.37
CA TRP A 115 -5.11 -1.31 11.12
C TRP A 115 -5.02 0.11 10.57
N PRO A 116 -5.70 1.09 11.17
CA PRO A 116 -5.66 2.48 10.73
C PRO A 116 -4.29 3.11 10.96
N LEU A 117 -3.94 4.10 10.13
CA LEU A 117 -2.71 4.88 10.24
C LEU A 117 -2.91 6.23 10.94
N VAL A 118 -4.14 6.66 11.18
CA VAL A 118 -4.46 8.00 11.70
C VAL A 118 -5.33 7.90 12.93
N ASP A 119 -4.95 8.66 13.96
CA ASP A 119 -5.74 8.96 15.13
C ASP A 119 -5.60 10.45 15.46
N THR A 120 -6.55 11.26 15.00
CA THR A 120 -6.52 12.73 15.18
C THR A 120 -6.76 13.21 16.60
N ALA A 121 -7.02 12.32 17.56
CA ALA A 121 -7.02 12.65 18.98
C ALA A 121 -5.61 12.87 19.54
N GLN A 122 -4.57 12.48 18.77
CA GLN A 122 -3.16 12.61 19.13
C GLN A 122 -2.46 13.72 18.31
N ASP A 123 -1.26 14.11 18.73
CA ASP A 123 -0.37 14.90 17.90
C ASP A 123 0.20 14.04 16.76
N LEU A 124 0.30 14.61 15.56
CA LEU A 124 0.76 13.89 14.36
C LEU A 124 2.14 13.24 14.56
N HIS A 125 3.12 13.98 15.05
CA HIS A 125 4.49 13.45 15.19
C HIS A 125 4.59 12.41 16.30
N ALA A 126 3.88 12.64 17.42
CA ALA A 126 3.78 11.65 18.51
C ALA A 126 3.12 10.35 18.02
N HIS A 127 2.06 10.47 17.20
CA HIS A 127 1.39 9.31 16.62
C HIS A 127 2.27 8.54 15.64
N VAL A 128 3.01 9.23 14.77
CA VAL A 128 3.97 8.59 13.85
C VAL A 128 5.07 7.85 14.62
N ALA A 129 5.59 8.44 15.70
CA ALA A 129 6.55 7.76 16.58
C ALA A 129 5.95 6.50 17.22
N ALA A 130 4.67 6.56 17.65
CA ALA A 130 3.96 5.41 18.19
C ALA A 130 3.74 4.30 17.14
N LEU A 131 3.40 4.65 15.90
CA LEU A 131 3.30 3.68 14.79
C LEU A 131 4.64 2.99 14.52
N ASN A 132 5.75 3.74 14.52
CA ASN A 132 7.09 3.19 14.33
C ASN A 132 7.52 2.25 15.46
N ALA A 133 6.97 2.40 16.65
CA ALA A 133 7.19 1.52 17.81
C ALA A 133 6.20 0.36 17.89
N ASP A 134 5.14 0.36 17.08
CA ASP A 134 4.07 -0.63 17.14
C ASP A 134 4.51 -1.97 16.54
N ALA A 135 4.40 -3.04 17.34
CA ALA A 135 4.77 -4.39 16.94
C ALA A 135 4.01 -4.90 15.70
N ARG A 136 2.79 -4.41 15.44
CA ARG A 136 2.01 -4.74 14.23
C ARG A 136 2.75 -4.35 12.95
N PHE A 137 3.51 -3.26 13.00
CA PHE A 137 4.27 -2.70 11.88
C PHE A 137 5.79 -2.99 11.95
N SER A 138 6.20 -3.94 12.80
CA SER A 138 7.62 -4.36 12.88
C SER A 138 8.15 -4.94 11.57
N VAL A 139 7.24 -5.43 10.71
CA VAL A 139 7.53 -5.90 9.35
C VAL A 139 6.73 -5.08 8.35
N VAL A 140 7.24 -4.98 7.11
CA VAL A 140 6.49 -4.36 6.01
C VAL A 140 5.30 -5.22 5.60
N PRO A 141 4.31 -4.64 4.89
CA PRO A 141 3.20 -5.42 4.31
C PRO A 141 3.70 -6.56 3.41
N ASP A 142 2.97 -7.67 3.40
CA ASP A 142 3.22 -8.77 2.45
C ASP A 142 2.87 -8.36 1.02
N VAL A 143 1.83 -7.53 0.89
CA VAL A 143 1.32 -6.98 -0.37
C VAL A 143 1.02 -5.50 -0.20
N ALA A 144 1.45 -4.67 -1.14
CA ALA A 144 1.04 -3.27 -1.19
C ALA A 144 0.58 -2.86 -2.59
N ILE A 145 -0.52 -2.10 -2.64
CA ILE A 145 -1.06 -1.53 -3.86
C ILE A 145 -0.87 -0.01 -3.81
N LEU A 146 -0.03 0.49 -4.68
CA LEU A 146 0.28 1.90 -4.83
C LEU A 146 -0.61 2.55 -5.89
N GLY A 147 -0.97 3.81 -5.66
CA GLY A 147 -1.35 4.73 -6.73
C GLY A 147 -0.19 5.62 -7.14
N MET A 148 -0.38 6.45 -8.16
CA MET A 148 0.61 7.44 -8.59
C MET A 148 -0.08 8.75 -8.99
N GLY A 149 0.45 9.87 -8.51
CA GLY A 149 0.09 11.20 -9.01
C GLY A 149 0.72 11.52 -10.36
N GLU A 150 0.21 12.54 -11.05
CA GLU A 150 0.80 13.04 -12.31
C GLU A 150 2.17 13.70 -12.10
N ASP A 151 2.52 14.06 -10.87
CA ASP A 151 3.84 14.53 -10.43
C ASP A 151 4.80 13.40 -10.05
N GLY A 152 4.35 12.14 -10.14
CA GLY A 152 5.11 10.95 -9.80
C GLY A 152 5.22 10.65 -8.31
N HIS A 153 4.41 11.31 -7.44
CA HIS A 153 4.32 10.85 -6.05
C HIS A 153 3.60 9.50 -5.96
N THR A 154 3.97 8.71 -4.97
CA THR A 154 3.24 7.50 -4.56
C THR A 154 3.16 7.46 -3.03
N ALA A 155 2.14 6.77 -2.48
CA ALA A 155 1.76 6.97 -1.09
C ALA A 155 1.61 8.48 -0.82
N SER A 156 2.22 9.01 0.23
CA SER A 156 2.34 10.47 0.43
C SER A 156 3.80 10.95 0.36
N ILE A 157 4.61 10.35 -0.51
CA ILE A 157 6.03 10.75 -0.71
C ILE A 157 6.09 11.78 -1.84
N PHE A 158 5.95 13.06 -1.48
CA PHE A 158 5.92 14.21 -2.38
C PHE A 158 7.28 14.88 -2.49
N ALA A 159 7.70 15.18 -3.72
CA ALA A 159 8.99 15.84 -3.99
C ALA A 159 9.06 17.30 -3.50
N ASP A 160 7.91 17.94 -3.31
CA ASP A 160 7.77 19.31 -2.82
C ASP A 160 7.54 19.42 -1.31
N ALA A 161 7.42 18.28 -0.61
CA ALA A 161 7.31 18.26 0.84
C ALA A 161 8.65 18.58 1.51
N PRO A 162 8.68 19.34 2.61
CA PRO A 162 9.90 19.56 3.40
C PRO A 162 10.56 18.26 3.85
N GLU A 163 9.76 17.21 4.06
CA GLU A 163 10.20 15.91 4.53
C GLU A 163 10.70 14.99 3.41
N TRP A 164 10.80 15.44 2.16
CA TRP A 164 11.20 14.62 1.02
C TRP A 164 12.46 13.78 1.30
N ASP A 165 13.54 14.42 1.70
CA ASP A 165 14.80 13.72 1.92
C ASP A 165 14.69 12.69 3.05
N HIS A 166 13.98 13.03 4.12
CA HIS A 166 13.70 12.09 5.20
C HIS A 166 12.83 10.93 4.74
N ALA A 167 11.75 11.19 4.01
CA ALA A 167 10.81 10.17 3.54
C ALA A 167 11.46 9.12 2.60
N ILE A 168 12.50 9.51 1.84
CA ILE A 168 13.18 8.60 0.91
C ILE A 168 14.40 7.89 1.50
N THR A 169 14.94 8.34 2.65
CA THR A 169 16.20 7.81 3.21
C THR A 169 16.08 7.18 4.59
N THR A 170 15.01 7.49 5.34
CA THR A 170 14.84 6.96 6.70
C THR A 170 14.70 5.45 6.72
N ALA A 171 15.22 4.82 7.79
CA ALA A 171 14.98 3.40 8.10
C ALA A 171 13.65 3.17 8.86
N GLU A 172 12.98 4.23 9.30
CA GLU A 172 11.67 4.14 9.95
C GLU A 172 10.60 3.70 8.95
N ARG A 173 9.56 3.03 9.45
CA ARG A 173 8.45 2.55 8.61
C ARG A 173 7.54 3.68 8.15
N PHE A 174 7.27 4.64 9.03
CA PHE A 174 6.32 5.74 8.80
C PHE A 174 6.96 7.08 8.95
N VAL A 175 6.45 8.02 8.17
CA VAL A 175 6.83 9.44 8.17
C VAL A 175 5.60 10.33 8.21
N ALA A 176 5.70 11.47 8.91
CA ALA A 176 4.77 12.58 8.75
C ALA A 176 5.18 13.39 7.52
N VAL A 177 4.22 13.79 6.69
CA VAL A 177 4.48 14.54 5.45
C VAL A 177 3.52 15.72 5.33
N HIS A 178 4.06 16.87 4.94
CA HIS A 178 3.32 18.11 4.67
C HIS A 178 3.52 18.52 3.21
N PRO A 179 2.72 17.96 2.26
CA PRO A 179 2.89 18.28 0.84
C PRO A 179 2.62 19.75 0.57
N GLY A 180 3.41 20.38 -0.31
CA GLY A 180 3.19 21.75 -0.74
C GLY A 180 2.06 21.88 -1.75
N SER A 181 1.86 20.85 -2.59
CA SER A 181 0.91 20.84 -3.72
C SER A 181 -0.42 20.17 -3.42
N ALA A 182 -0.61 19.59 -2.22
CA ALA A 182 -1.84 18.90 -1.86
C ALA A 182 -2.31 19.28 -0.44
N PRO A 183 -3.64 19.26 -0.20
CA PRO A 183 -4.18 19.58 1.13
C PRO A 183 -3.86 18.48 2.14
N HIS A 184 -3.92 18.83 3.41
CA HIS A 184 -3.73 18.00 4.60
C HIS A 184 -2.29 17.51 4.79
N ALA A 185 -1.87 17.47 6.04
CA ALA A 185 -0.74 16.64 6.47
C ALA A 185 -1.07 15.15 6.29
N ARG A 186 -0.08 14.30 6.26
CA ARG A 186 -0.21 12.87 5.96
C ARG A 186 0.63 12.02 6.91
N VAL A 187 0.17 10.78 7.12
CA VAL A 187 1.00 9.67 7.56
C VAL A 187 1.25 8.79 6.35
N SER A 188 2.49 8.40 6.10
CA SER A 188 2.87 7.57 4.95
C SER A 188 3.91 6.52 5.35
N TRP A 189 3.84 5.34 4.72
CA TRP A 189 4.99 4.46 4.69
C TRP A 189 6.17 5.19 4.04
N SER A 190 7.38 4.99 4.57
CA SER A 190 8.61 5.52 3.97
C SER A 190 8.94 4.79 2.68
N LEU A 191 9.75 5.43 1.82
CA LEU A 191 10.19 4.81 0.58
C LEU A 191 11.02 3.54 0.84
N SER A 192 11.89 3.57 1.85
CA SER A 192 12.71 2.42 2.25
C SER A 192 11.84 1.24 2.65
N ALA A 193 10.78 1.47 3.41
CA ALA A 193 9.84 0.43 3.80
C ALA A 193 9.06 -0.13 2.59
N LEU A 194 8.62 0.73 1.65
CA LEU A 194 7.93 0.28 0.43
C LEU A 194 8.84 -0.58 -0.47
N LYS A 195 10.14 -0.29 -0.52
CA LYS A 195 11.12 -1.09 -1.28
C LYS A 195 11.29 -2.52 -0.73
N GLU A 196 11.00 -2.75 0.53
CA GLU A 196 11.07 -4.07 1.17
C GLU A 196 9.82 -4.93 0.91
N VAL A 197 8.72 -4.34 0.41
CA VAL A 197 7.47 -5.06 0.15
C VAL A 197 7.68 -6.10 -0.96
N LYS A 198 7.33 -7.36 -0.68
CA LYS A 198 7.59 -8.48 -1.59
C LYS A 198 6.70 -8.43 -2.84
N HIS A 199 5.45 -8.07 -2.68
CA HIS A 199 4.48 -7.97 -3.76
C HIS A 199 3.99 -6.52 -3.85
N LEU A 200 4.67 -5.73 -4.68
CA LEU A 200 4.43 -4.30 -4.85
C LEU A 200 3.73 -4.06 -6.19
N PHE A 201 2.48 -3.64 -6.12
CA PHE A 201 1.63 -3.35 -7.28
C PHE A 201 1.47 -1.84 -7.44
N LEU A 202 1.41 -1.38 -8.69
CA LEU A 202 1.06 -0.01 -9.06
C LEU A 202 -0.20 -0.02 -9.91
N LEU A 203 -1.26 0.62 -9.44
CA LEU A 203 -2.53 0.74 -10.15
C LEU A 203 -2.67 2.15 -10.72
N ILE A 204 -2.65 2.25 -12.04
CA ILE A 204 -2.77 3.53 -12.76
C ILE A 204 -3.70 3.40 -13.98
N ALA A 205 -4.30 4.52 -14.38
CA ALA A 205 -5.15 4.60 -15.56
C ALA A 205 -4.84 5.87 -16.38
N GLY A 206 -5.11 5.77 -17.67
CA GLY A 206 -4.95 6.86 -18.62
C GLY A 206 -3.54 7.02 -19.18
N PRO A 207 -3.41 7.69 -20.35
CA PRO A 207 -2.13 7.84 -21.04
C PRO A 207 -1.15 8.74 -20.27
N ARG A 208 -1.63 9.81 -19.63
CA ARG A 208 -0.76 10.75 -18.89
C ARG A 208 0.04 10.07 -17.78
N LYS A 209 -0.60 9.19 -17.01
CA LYS A 209 0.11 8.44 -15.95
C LYS A 209 1.11 7.44 -16.53
N MET A 210 0.80 6.85 -17.68
CA MET A 210 1.76 6.01 -18.38
C MET A 210 2.98 6.80 -18.86
N ASP A 211 2.78 8.02 -19.38
CA ASP A 211 3.89 8.90 -19.79
C ASP A 211 4.79 9.26 -18.59
N VAL A 212 4.18 9.59 -17.44
CA VAL A 212 4.91 9.87 -16.20
C VAL A 212 5.73 8.65 -15.76
N LEU A 213 5.14 7.46 -15.77
CA LEU A 213 5.84 6.22 -15.41
C LEU A 213 7.02 5.94 -16.36
N ASN A 214 6.80 6.06 -17.68
CA ASN A 214 7.84 5.84 -18.68
C ASN A 214 9.00 6.83 -18.52
N ALA A 215 8.72 8.11 -18.29
CA ALA A 215 9.74 9.12 -18.03
C ALA A 215 10.50 8.84 -16.73
N ALA A 216 9.78 8.43 -15.66
CA ALA A 216 10.37 8.09 -14.37
C ALA A 216 11.27 6.85 -14.44
N ALA A 217 10.94 5.87 -15.27
CA ALA A 217 11.73 4.66 -15.46
C ALA A 217 12.96 4.88 -16.38
N ALA A 218 12.86 5.81 -17.33
CA ALA A 218 13.93 6.08 -18.28
C ALA A 218 15.15 6.75 -17.63
N SER A 219 14.96 7.54 -16.59
CA SER A 219 16.03 8.22 -15.85
C SER A 219 15.62 8.56 -14.43
N LEU A 220 16.57 8.57 -13.51
CA LEU A 220 16.31 8.95 -12.14
C LEU A 220 15.88 10.41 -12.03
N GLN A 221 14.68 10.62 -11.51
CA GLN A 221 14.05 11.92 -11.31
C GLN A 221 13.75 12.15 -9.83
N LYS A 222 13.54 13.41 -9.44
CA LYS A 222 13.12 13.77 -8.08
C LYS A 222 11.61 13.53 -7.92
N ASN A 223 11.19 12.28 -7.94
CA ASN A 223 9.86 11.83 -7.53
C ASN A 223 9.90 10.38 -7.03
N ALA A 224 8.90 9.99 -6.25
CA ALA A 224 8.89 8.70 -5.54
C ALA A 224 8.83 7.51 -6.49
N ILE A 225 8.06 7.59 -7.57
CA ILE A 225 7.93 6.48 -8.51
C ILE A 225 9.24 6.23 -9.27
N SER A 226 10.02 7.28 -9.57
CA SER A 226 11.32 7.15 -10.20
C SER A 226 12.34 6.48 -9.26
N GLN A 227 12.27 6.76 -7.96
CA GLN A 227 13.10 6.08 -6.97
C GLN A 227 12.81 4.57 -6.89
N LEU A 228 11.54 4.17 -7.03
CA LEU A 228 11.16 2.75 -7.08
C LEU A 228 11.54 2.11 -8.42
N ALA A 229 11.25 2.78 -9.53
CA ALA A 229 11.47 2.25 -10.89
C ALA A 229 12.93 2.02 -11.23
N ASN A 230 13.84 2.84 -10.68
CA ASN A 230 15.28 2.72 -10.90
C ASN A 230 16.01 1.89 -9.84
N ASP A 231 15.30 1.39 -8.82
CA ASP A 231 15.88 0.49 -7.83
C ASP A 231 15.95 -0.95 -8.36
N LYS A 232 17.15 -1.52 -8.40
CA LYS A 232 17.37 -2.87 -8.94
C LYS A 232 16.83 -3.98 -8.04
N GLY A 233 16.62 -3.70 -6.76
CA GLY A 233 16.06 -4.65 -5.78
C GLY A 233 14.54 -4.69 -5.80
N VAL A 234 13.89 -3.69 -6.39
CA VAL A 234 12.44 -3.56 -6.42
C VAL A 234 11.86 -4.20 -7.70
N ARG A 235 10.86 -5.05 -7.51
CA ARG A 235 9.93 -5.47 -8.58
C ARG A 235 8.63 -4.70 -8.39
N LEU A 236 8.21 -3.97 -9.42
CA LEU A 236 6.98 -3.21 -9.48
C LEU A 236 6.08 -3.77 -10.58
N ASP A 237 5.00 -4.44 -10.19
CA ASP A 237 4.00 -4.97 -11.11
C ASP A 237 2.97 -3.86 -11.39
N VAL A 238 2.96 -3.33 -12.60
CA VAL A 238 2.13 -2.18 -13.01
C VAL A 238 0.89 -2.67 -13.72
N TYR A 239 -0.27 -2.35 -13.15
CA TYR A 239 -1.59 -2.62 -13.73
C TYR A 239 -2.14 -1.31 -14.32
N TRP A 240 -2.21 -1.25 -15.63
CA TRP A 240 -2.63 -0.05 -16.37
C TRP A 240 -3.79 -0.34 -17.30
N CYS A 241 -4.74 0.61 -17.40
CA CYS A 241 -5.74 0.65 -18.46
C CYS A 241 -5.79 2.02 -19.13
N ALA A 242 -6.29 2.06 -20.38
CA ALA A 242 -6.32 3.29 -21.16
C ALA A 242 -7.35 4.31 -20.65
N ASN A 243 -8.41 3.87 -19.95
CA ASN A 243 -9.55 4.70 -19.49
C ASN A 243 -9.81 4.51 -17.99
#